data_47e93f7020ce48ffcdb36ba80f445b30
#
_entry.id   47e93f7020ce48ffcdb36ba80f445b30
#
_cell.length_a   1.000
_cell.length_b   1.000
_cell.length_c   1.000
_cell.angle_alpha   90.00
_cell.angle_beta   90.00
_cell.angle_gamma   90.00
#
_symmetry.space_group_name_H-M   'P 1'
#
loop_
_entity.id
_entity.type
_entity.pdbx_description
1 polymer ?
#
loop_
_entity_poly.entity_id
_entity_poly.type
_entity_poly.pdbx_seq_one_letter_code
_entity_poly.pdbx_strand_id
1 'polypeptide(L)'
;TPGDTLNINSGGAAVTSNIGPSSDEGSFDVAGSRTVSYDHIETLGVSGPGAGSLTVSGTNGDDDITVVGTGVDDFTVSVNDSPAIQYTNFTSLTINAMSGDDDIDVDVNMLAIATFDVNGDLPTTSGGDLLSVSGTNANFSPSATDAGSILVDAQTIAIASTEQVFFDGETGNGTLTVTTPAGATTTSLTPGATIDSGDIQVASLLGLTFGNLGATGSVVLDDADAVADDTLVYIGSG
;
A
#
# COMPACT_ATOMS: atom_id res chain seq x y z
N THR A 1 21.18 -23.89 -15.02
CA THR A 1 21.10 -24.64 -13.75
C THR A 1 19.84 -24.17 -13.04
N PRO A 2 19.06 -25.05 -12.36
CA PRO A 2 18.05 -24.56 -11.46
C PRO A 2 18.75 -23.73 -10.38
N GLY A 3 18.20 -22.53 -10.07
CA GLY A 3 18.75 -21.64 -9.04
C GLY A 3 18.66 -22.27 -7.64
N ASP A 4 19.33 -21.64 -6.71
CA ASP A 4 19.26 -22.04 -5.30
C ASP A 4 17.93 -21.57 -4.69
N THR A 5 17.40 -22.35 -3.75
CA THR A 5 16.11 -22.06 -3.11
C THR A 5 16.28 -22.05 -1.59
N LEU A 6 15.80 -21.00 -0.94
CA LEU A 6 15.68 -20.91 0.51
C LEU A 6 14.22 -20.84 0.93
N ASN A 7 13.76 -21.77 1.74
CA ASN A 7 12.43 -21.74 2.34
C ASN A 7 12.52 -21.66 3.85
N ILE A 8 11.81 -20.71 4.44
CA ILE A 8 11.74 -20.48 5.88
C ILE A 8 10.32 -20.76 6.37
N ASN A 9 10.19 -21.50 7.45
CA ASN A 9 8.93 -21.64 8.17
C ASN A 9 9.06 -20.98 9.55
N SER A 10 8.35 -19.89 9.76
CA SER A 10 8.40 -19.15 11.02
C SER A 10 7.64 -19.82 12.17
N GLY A 11 6.80 -20.83 11.87
CA GLY A 11 5.96 -21.46 12.89
C GLY A 11 4.92 -20.51 13.51
N GLY A 12 4.56 -19.42 12.81
CA GLY A 12 3.67 -18.37 13.33
C GLY A 12 4.38 -17.27 14.13
N ALA A 13 5.69 -17.32 14.27
CA ALA A 13 6.47 -16.23 14.86
C ALA A 13 6.50 -15.02 13.91
N ALA A 14 6.67 -13.82 14.48
CA ALA A 14 6.87 -12.60 13.70
C ALA A 14 8.18 -12.70 12.89
N VAL A 15 8.13 -12.19 11.66
CA VAL A 15 9.26 -12.16 10.74
C VAL A 15 9.54 -10.72 10.35
N THR A 16 10.80 -10.30 10.36
CA THR A 16 11.27 -9.09 9.71
C THR A 16 12.12 -9.49 8.53
N SER A 17 11.79 -9.01 7.35
CA SER A 17 12.56 -9.15 6.12
C SER A 17 13.35 -7.89 5.88
N ASN A 18 14.67 -8.02 5.79
CA ASN A 18 15.59 -6.93 5.53
C ASN A 18 16.32 -7.21 4.22
N ILE A 19 16.31 -6.25 3.31
CA ILE A 19 17.11 -6.33 2.09
C ILE A 19 18.59 -6.08 2.40
N GLY A 20 19.47 -6.67 1.60
CA GLY A 20 20.90 -6.45 1.65
C GLY A 20 21.36 -5.34 0.72
N PRO A 21 22.68 -5.07 0.68
CA PRO A 21 23.25 -4.05 -0.19
C PRO A 21 23.22 -4.44 -1.69
N SER A 22 23.01 -5.70 -2.00
CA SER A 22 22.83 -6.22 -3.36
C SER A 22 21.46 -6.84 -3.50
N SER A 23 20.88 -6.86 -4.68
CA SER A 23 19.52 -7.32 -4.95
C SER A 23 19.26 -8.79 -4.60
N ASP A 24 20.29 -9.64 -4.56
CA ASP A 24 20.25 -11.07 -4.26
C ASP A 24 20.71 -11.44 -2.83
N GLU A 25 20.81 -10.43 -1.96
CA GLU A 25 21.25 -10.54 -0.57
C GLU A 25 20.16 -10.06 0.39
N GLY A 26 20.22 -10.55 1.63
CA GLY A 26 19.34 -10.06 2.69
C GLY A 26 19.34 -10.93 3.92
N SER A 27 18.35 -10.69 4.77
CA SER A 27 18.15 -11.50 5.96
C SER A 27 16.70 -11.55 6.42
N PHE A 28 16.39 -12.62 7.15
CA PHE A 28 15.13 -12.76 7.86
C PHE A 28 15.41 -12.89 9.36
N ASP A 29 14.80 -12.01 10.13
CA ASP A 29 14.77 -12.11 11.59
C ASP A 29 13.45 -12.75 12.01
N VAL A 30 13.53 -13.99 12.48
CA VAL A 30 12.37 -14.73 12.99
C VAL A 30 12.37 -14.64 14.52
N ALA A 31 11.31 -14.10 15.11
CA ALA A 31 11.22 -13.84 16.54
C ALA A 31 11.48 -15.11 17.36
N GLY A 32 12.40 -15.01 18.33
CA GLY A 32 12.85 -16.13 19.15
C GLY A 32 13.88 -17.07 18.50
N SER A 33 14.30 -16.78 17.27
CA SER A 33 15.29 -17.54 16.53
C SER A 33 16.53 -16.68 16.21
N ARG A 34 17.48 -17.25 15.49
CA ARG A 34 18.61 -16.50 14.97
C ARG A 34 18.26 -15.93 13.59
N THR A 35 18.86 -14.79 13.25
CA THR A 35 18.82 -14.24 11.90
C THR A 35 19.30 -15.26 10.88
N VAL A 36 18.55 -15.38 9.78
CA VAL A 36 18.93 -16.17 8.61
C VAL A 36 19.35 -15.21 7.53
N SER A 37 20.64 -15.09 7.25
CA SER A 37 21.14 -14.30 6.13
C SER A 37 21.23 -15.16 4.87
N TYR A 38 20.99 -14.56 3.71
CA TYR A 38 21.13 -15.20 2.42
C TYR A 38 21.95 -14.31 1.48
N ASP A 39 22.58 -14.95 0.52
CA ASP A 39 23.43 -14.34 -0.50
C ASP A 39 23.40 -15.22 -1.76
N HIS A 40 23.18 -14.65 -2.92
CA HIS A 40 23.06 -15.33 -4.21
C HIS A 40 21.96 -16.41 -4.24
N ILE A 41 20.79 -16.14 -3.63
CA ILE A 41 19.63 -17.04 -3.65
C ILE A 41 18.61 -16.52 -4.65
N GLU A 42 18.22 -17.32 -5.64
CA GLU A 42 17.31 -16.91 -6.72
C GLU A 42 15.82 -17.14 -6.40
N THR A 43 15.54 -18.00 -5.43
CA THR A 43 14.15 -18.28 -5.01
C THR A 43 14.01 -18.25 -3.51
N LEU A 44 13.17 -17.35 -3.02
CA LEU A 44 12.93 -17.15 -1.61
C LEU A 44 11.46 -17.39 -1.27
N GLY A 45 11.21 -18.18 -0.22
CA GLY A 45 9.87 -18.41 0.29
C GLY A 45 9.84 -18.37 1.81
N VAL A 46 8.84 -17.70 2.37
CA VAL A 46 8.63 -17.62 3.82
C VAL A 46 7.19 -17.97 4.15
N SER A 47 6.98 -18.88 5.09
CA SER A 47 5.64 -19.23 5.55
C SER A 47 5.43 -18.89 7.02
N GLY A 48 4.27 -18.29 7.33
CA GLY A 48 3.87 -17.85 8.67
C GLY A 48 2.61 -18.53 9.17
N PRO A 49 2.58 -19.90 9.31
CA PRO A 49 1.33 -20.60 9.61
C PRO A 49 0.74 -20.19 10.95
N GLY A 50 -0.55 -19.83 10.93
CA GLY A 50 -1.38 -19.68 12.13
C GLY A 50 -1.68 -18.25 12.57
N ALA A 51 -0.81 -17.29 12.48
CA ALA A 51 -1.04 -15.86 12.78
C ALA A 51 0.27 -15.07 12.60
N GLY A 52 1.07 -15.44 11.61
CA GLY A 52 2.35 -14.79 11.35
C GLY A 52 2.16 -13.32 11.01
N SER A 53 2.98 -12.47 11.61
CA SER A 53 3.16 -11.08 11.20
C SER A 53 4.45 -10.93 10.42
N LEU A 54 4.40 -10.18 9.33
CA LEU A 54 5.55 -9.83 8.53
C LEU A 54 5.80 -8.33 8.60
N THR A 55 7.04 -7.95 8.79
CA THR A 55 7.53 -6.60 8.53
C THR A 55 8.55 -6.66 7.41
N VAL A 56 8.37 -5.86 6.37
CA VAL A 56 9.35 -5.65 5.30
C VAL A 56 9.89 -4.24 5.45
N SER A 57 11.20 -4.12 5.49
CA SER A 57 11.87 -2.82 5.61
C SER A 57 12.59 -2.48 4.31
N GLY A 58 12.41 -1.26 3.85
CA GLY A 58 13.25 -0.63 2.84
C GLY A 58 14.64 -0.28 3.36
N THR A 59 15.28 0.66 2.69
CA THR A 59 16.59 1.22 3.05
C THR A 59 16.46 2.65 3.61
N ASN A 60 17.55 3.41 3.65
CA ASN A 60 17.52 4.85 3.92
C ASN A 60 17.67 5.68 2.64
N GLY A 61 17.38 5.14 1.50
CA GLY A 61 17.39 5.82 0.21
C GLY A 61 16.09 5.51 -0.51
N ASP A 62 15.85 6.17 -1.63
CA ASP A 62 14.64 5.98 -2.43
C ASP A 62 14.46 4.50 -2.80
N ASP A 63 13.35 3.90 -2.40
CA ASP A 63 13.03 2.50 -2.59
C ASP A 63 11.80 2.34 -3.51
N ASP A 64 11.83 1.28 -4.33
CA ASP A 64 10.71 0.79 -5.13
C ASP A 64 10.23 -0.53 -4.49
N ILE A 65 9.08 -0.48 -3.81
CA ILE A 65 8.52 -1.61 -3.06
C ILE A 65 7.24 -2.09 -3.74
N THR A 66 7.25 -3.32 -4.25
CA THR A 66 6.07 -3.90 -4.90
C THR A 66 5.48 -5.03 -4.05
N VAL A 67 4.18 -4.96 -3.77
CA VAL A 67 3.40 -6.00 -3.09
C VAL A 67 2.33 -6.51 -4.04
N VAL A 68 2.28 -7.82 -4.28
CA VAL A 68 1.26 -8.44 -5.14
C VAL A 68 0.55 -9.56 -4.39
N GLY A 69 -0.77 -9.42 -4.22
CA GLY A 69 -1.61 -10.46 -3.66
C GLY A 69 -1.67 -11.70 -4.56
N THR A 70 -1.42 -12.87 -4.01
CA THR A 70 -1.47 -14.16 -4.72
C THR A 70 -2.50 -15.12 -4.13
N GLY A 71 -3.09 -14.77 -3.01
CA GLY A 71 -4.13 -15.48 -2.27
C GLY A 71 -4.66 -14.64 -1.12
N VAL A 72 -5.56 -15.19 -0.32
CA VAL A 72 -6.20 -14.46 0.79
C VAL A 72 -5.19 -14.00 1.84
N ASP A 73 -4.21 -14.84 2.15
CA ASP A 73 -3.12 -14.63 3.12
C ASP A 73 -1.74 -14.92 2.51
N ASP A 74 -1.68 -14.89 1.17
CA ASP A 74 -0.51 -15.15 0.37
C ASP A 74 -0.20 -13.96 -0.54
N PHE A 75 1.06 -13.54 -0.59
CA PHE A 75 1.52 -12.42 -1.41
C PHE A 75 3.00 -12.52 -1.73
N THR A 76 3.45 -11.76 -2.70
CA THR A 76 4.88 -11.53 -2.96
C THR A 76 5.26 -10.11 -2.59
N VAL A 77 6.49 -9.92 -2.16
CA VAL A 77 7.10 -8.59 -1.99
C VAL A 77 8.47 -8.58 -2.65
N SER A 78 8.74 -7.54 -3.43
CA SER A 78 10.08 -7.17 -3.88
C SER A 78 10.41 -5.77 -3.41
N VAL A 79 11.67 -5.50 -3.16
CA VAL A 79 12.19 -4.18 -2.81
C VAL A 79 13.33 -3.89 -3.76
N ASN A 80 13.25 -2.78 -4.49
CA ASN A 80 14.18 -2.44 -5.55
C ASN A 80 14.27 -3.56 -6.61
N ASP A 81 15.45 -3.87 -7.09
CA ASP A 81 15.73 -4.94 -8.05
C ASP A 81 15.84 -6.34 -7.40
N SER A 82 15.41 -6.51 -6.12
CA SER A 82 15.50 -7.80 -5.45
C SER A 82 14.49 -8.81 -6.03
N PRO A 83 14.82 -10.12 -6.02
CA PRO A 83 13.84 -11.15 -6.37
C PRO A 83 12.60 -11.05 -5.50
N ALA A 84 11.42 -11.19 -6.09
CA ALA A 84 10.18 -11.22 -5.34
C ALA A 84 10.16 -12.42 -4.40
N ILE A 85 9.97 -12.14 -3.11
CA ILE A 85 9.91 -13.15 -2.06
C ILE A 85 8.45 -13.58 -1.88
N GLN A 86 8.18 -14.89 -1.96
CA GLN A 86 6.84 -15.43 -1.71
C GLN A 86 6.60 -15.58 -0.20
N TYR A 87 5.57 -14.91 0.29
CA TYR A 87 5.06 -15.04 1.66
C TYR A 87 3.73 -15.78 1.65
N THR A 88 3.56 -16.77 2.50
CA THR A 88 2.34 -17.59 2.58
C THR A 88 1.83 -17.73 4.00
N ASN A 89 0.50 -17.70 4.17
CA ASN A 89 -0.20 -17.83 5.46
C ASN A 89 0.20 -16.74 6.47
N PHE A 90 0.39 -15.50 6.01
CA PHE A 90 0.58 -14.34 6.89
C PHE A 90 -0.75 -13.59 7.06
N THR A 91 -1.07 -13.22 8.29
CA THR A 91 -2.29 -12.47 8.62
C THR A 91 -2.05 -10.99 8.85
N SER A 92 -0.79 -10.57 8.89
CA SER A 92 -0.40 -9.18 9.09
C SER A 92 0.84 -8.86 8.25
N LEU A 93 0.81 -7.73 7.56
CA LEU A 93 1.92 -7.15 6.80
C LEU A 93 2.13 -5.70 7.24
N THR A 94 3.37 -5.35 7.49
CA THR A 94 3.80 -3.95 7.66
C THR A 94 4.92 -3.66 6.67
N ILE A 95 4.76 -2.64 5.85
CA ILE A 95 5.82 -2.07 5.02
C ILE A 95 6.35 -0.84 5.76
N ASN A 96 7.65 -0.82 6.03
CA ASN A 96 8.38 0.35 6.50
C ASN A 96 9.36 0.77 5.41
N ALA A 97 9.04 1.82 4.67
CA ALA A 97 9.90 2.28 3.59
C ALA A 97 11.19 2.94 4.12
N MET A 98 11.15 3.51 5.31
CA MET A 98 12.27 4.11 6.07
C MET A 98 12.50 5.57 5.67
N SER A 99 13.57 5.90 4.96
CA SER A 99 13.90 7.28 4.57
C SER A 99 14.27 7.32 3.10
N GLY A 100 13.67 8.19 2.38
CA GLY A 100 13.81 8.35 0.95
C GLY A 100 12.56 8.97 0.38
N ASP A 101 12.51 9.19 -0.92
CA ASP A 101 11.27 9.41 -1.65
C ASP A 101 10.88 8.03 -2.22
N ASP A 102 10.01 7.30 -1.51
CA ASP A 102 9.75 5.89 -1.77
C ASP A 102 8.50 5.67 -2.61
N ASP A 103 8.57 4.76 -3.58
CA ASP A 103 7.43 4.31 -4.38
C ASP A 103 6.95 2.94 -3.89
N ILE A 104 5.72 2.86 -3.36
CA ILE A 104 5.13 1.65 -2.82
C ILE A 104 3.93 1.26 -3.68
N ASP A 105 4.07 0.20 -4.48
CA ASP A 105 3.03 -0.33 -5.35
C ASP A 105 2.36 -1.55 -4.74
N VAL A 106 1.03 -1.51 -4.60
CA VAL A 106 0.22 -2.59 -4.03
C VAL A 106 -0.87 -3.03 -5.01
N ASP A 107 -0.76 -4.25 -5.52
CA ASP A 107 -1.84 -4.96 -6.20
C ASP A 107 -2.53 -5.88 -5.20
N VAL A 108 -3.72 -5.50 -4.75
CA VAL A 108 -4.44 -6.26 -3.71
C VAL A 108 -4.98 -7.58 -4.26
N ASN A 109 -5.34 -7.66 -5.54
CA ASN A 109 -5.89 -8.87 -6.18
C ASN A 109 -6.82 -9.66 -5.22
N MET A 110 -6.41 -10.83 -4.75
CA MET A 110 -7.18 -11.67 -3.82
C MET A 110 -6.79 -11.48 -2.35
N LEU A 111 -5.94 -10.53 -2.03
CA LEU A 111 -5.42 -10.33 -0.68
C LEU A 111 -6.54 -9.87 0.27
N ALA A 112 -6.61 -10.47 1.45
CA ALA A 112 -7.56 -10.10 2.51
C ALA A 112 -6.99 -10.45 3.89
N ILE A 113 -5.79 -9.94 4.20
CA ILE A 113 -5.15 -10.11 5.51
C ILE A 113 -5.78 -9.18 6.56
N ALA A 114 -5.68 -9.58 7.82
CA ALA A 114 -6.34 -8.87 8.92
C ALA A 114 -5.77 -7.47 9.16
N THR A 115 -4.46 -7.29 8.92
CA THR A 115 -3.76 -6.02 9.12
C THR A 115 -2.79 -5.80 7.98
N PHE A 116 -2.87 -4.65 7.32
CA PHE A 116 -1.88 -4.19 6.36
C PHE A 116 -1.56 -2.73 6.65
N ASP A 117 -0.36 -2.46 7.09
CA ASP A 117 0.13 -1.12 7.43
C ASP A 117 1.23 -0.72 6.45
N VAL A 118 1.14 0.49 5.92
CA VAL A 118 2.17 1.15 5.10
C VAL A 118 2.63 2.39 5.83
N ASN A 119 3.92 2.49 6.05
CA ASN A 119 4.58 3.61 6.69
C ASN A 119 5.73 4.09 5.78
N GLY A 120 5.59 5.29 5.21
CA GLY A 120 6.61 5.95 4.40
C GLY A 120 7.80 6.39 5.26
N ASP A 121 7.54 6.90 6.46
CA ASP A 121 8.47 7.39 7.45
C ASP A 121 9.03 8.81 7.13
N LEU A 122 10.15 8.97 6.45
CA LEU A 122 10.76 10.27 6.15
C LEU A 122 11.22 10.36 4.68
N PRO A 123 11.05 11.51 4.01
CA PRO A 123 10.59 12.81 4.51
C PRO A 123 9.07 12.92 4.58
N THR A 124 8.54 13.64 5.56
CA THR A 124 7.12 13.99 5.65
C THR A 124 6.82 15.32 4.93
N THR A 125 7.40 15.54 3.77
CA THR A 125 7.27 16.76 2.97
C THR A 125 6.86 16.44 1.53
N SER A 126 6.12 17.34 0.89
CA SER A 126 5.65 17.15 -0.50
C SER A 126 6.76 16.76 -1.47
N GLY A 127 6.51 15.75 -2.27
CA GLY A 127 7.46 15.06 -3.15
C GLY A 127 8.05 13.81 -2.49
N GLY A 128 7.64 13.47 -1.25
CA GLY A 128 8.04 12.26 -0.56
C GLY A 128 7.32 11.01 -1.07
N ASP A 129 6.93 10.15 -0.16
CA ASP A 129 6.48 8.81 -0.46
C ASP A 129 5.16 8.74 -1.22
N LEU A 130 5.10 7.86 -2.20
CA LEU A 130 3.92 7.54 -2.99
C LEU A 130 3.43 6.13 -2.69
N LEU A 131 2.19 6.00 -2.24
CA LEU A 131 1.48 4.74 -2.20
C LEU A 131 0.54 4.62 -3.41
N SER A 132 0.83 3.69 -4.31
CA SER A 132 -0.04 3.31 -5.43
C SER A 132 -0.79 2.03 -5.08
N VAL A 133 -2.13 2.04 -5.17
CA VAL A 133 -2.93 0.84 -4.91
C VAL A 133 -3.83 0.54 -6.09
N SER A 134 -3.81 -0.69 -6.58
CA SER A 134 -4.64 -1.14 -7.69
C SER A 134 -5.75 -2.10 -7.25
N GLY A 135 -6.91 -1.98 -7.91
CA GLY A 135 -8.09 -2.80 -7.68
C GLY A 135 -9.35 -2.19 -8.27
N THR A 136 -10.50 -2.83 -8.10
CA THR A 136 -11.73 -2.40 -8.77
C THR A 136 -12.47 -1.32 -7.99
N ASN A 137 -12.67 -1.47 -6.69
CA ASN A 137 -13.38 -0.52 -5.85
C ASN A 137 -12.50 -0.03 -4.72
N ALA A 138 -12.62 1.25 -4.37
CA ALA A 138 -11.89 1.80 -3.24
C ALA A 138 -12.78 2.66 -2.33
N ASN A 139 -12.43 2.67 -1.04
CA ASN A 139 -12.91 3.66 -0.09
C ASN A 139 -11.70 4.29 0.61
N PHE A 140 -11.45 5.55 0.34
CA PHE A 140 -10.36 6.33 0.91
C PHE A 140 -10.87 7.20 2.05
N SER A 141 -10.20 7.14 3.19
CA SER A 141 -10.55 7.90 4.40
C SER A 141 -9.31 8.60 4.96
N PRO A 142 -9.02 9.84 4.53
CA PRO A 142 -7.88 10.60 5.04
C PRO A 142 -8.12 11.03 6.48
N SER A 143 -7.07 11.00 7.31
CA SER A 143 -7.15 11.37 8.75
C SER A 143 -6.17 12.46 9.18
N ALA A 144 -5.05 12.60 8.46
CA ALA A 144 -4.04 13.64 8.65
C ALA A 144 -3.47 14.08 7.30
N THR A 145 -2.46 14.94 7.30
CA THR A 145 -1.79 15.43 6.08
C THR A 145 -0.98 14.35 5.36
N ASP A 146 -0.61 13.31 6.07
CA ASP A 146 0.27 12.21 5.68
C ASP A 146 -0.25 10.85 6.16
N ALA A 147 -1.53 10.77 6.55
CA ALA A 147 -2.10 9.55 7.10
C ALA A 147 -3.59 9.38 6.76
N GLY A 148 -4.01 8.14 6.74
CA GLY A 148 -5.38 7.75 6.46
C GLY A 148 -5.54 6.23 6.35
N SER A 149 -6.54 5.81 5.62
CA SER A 149 -6.70 4.42 5.21
C SER A 149 -7.35 4.34 3.84
N ILE A 150 -7.04 3.29 3.12
CA ILE A 150 -7.72 2.94 1.89
C ILE A 150 -8.18 1.48 1.96
N LEU A 151 -9.47 1.25 1.76
CA LEU A 151 -10.02 -0.08 1.56
C LEU A 151 -10.13 -0.30 0.05
N VAL A 152 -9.40 -1.26 -0.49
CA VAL A 152 -9.51 -1.65 -1.90
C VAL A 152 -10.03 -3.08 -1.97
N ASP A 153 -11.18 -3.25 -2.64
CA ASP A 153 -11.93 -4.50 -2.71
C ASP A 153 -12.19 -5.10 -1.31
N ALA A 154 -11.37 -6.02 -0.84
CA ALA A 154 -11.53 -6.65 0.49
C ALA A 154 -10.39 -6.31 1.46
N GLN A 155 -9.34 -5.60 0.99
CA GLN A 155 -8.16 -5.31 1.78
C GLN A 155 -8.16 -3.85 2.26
N THR A 156 -8.11 -3.66 3.58
CA THR A 156 -7.83 -2.36 4.18
C THR A 156 -6.32 -2.18 4.36
N ILE A 157 -5.81 -1.02 3.92
CA ILE A 157 -4.43 -0.58 4.12
C ILE A 157 -4.47 0.66 5.01
N ALA A 158 -3.83 0.59 6.17
CA ALA A 158 -3.60 1.77 7.00
C ALA A 158 -2.35 2.51 6.50
N ILE A 159 -2.43 3.83 6.42
CA ILE A 159 -1.42 4.70 5.81
C ILE A 159 -0.88 5.64 6.88
N ALA A 160 0.42 5.73 7.00
CA ALA A 160 1.09 6.67 7.88
C ALA A 160 2.36 7.23 7.21
N SER A 161 2.65 8.51 7.46
CA SER A 161 3.86 9.18 6.95
C SER A 161 4.05 8.99 5.44
N THR A 162 2.98 9.16 4.66
CA THR A 162 2.96 9.00 3.19
C THR A 162 2.30 10.23 2.60
N GLU A 163 2.97 10.93 1.69
CA GLU A 163 2.53 12.24 1.20
C GLU A 163 1.60 12.17 0.02
N GLN A 164 1.62 11.07 -0.71
CA GLN A 164 0.85 10.89 -1.93
C GLN A 164 0.18 9.52 -1.97
N VAL A 165 -1.07 9.48 -2.40
CA VAL A 165 -1.80 8.23 -2.65
C VAL A 165 -2.35 8.26 -4.07
N PHE A 166 -2.12 7.19 -4.81
CA PHE A 166 -2.71 6.95 -6.12
C PHE A 166 -3.57 5.69 -6.10
N PHE A 167 -4.78 5.79 -6.63
CA PHE A 167 -5.65 4.63 -6.84
C PHE A 167 -5.81 4.33 -8.33
N ASP A 168 -5.43 3.14 -8.76
CA ASP A 168 -5.66 2.61 -10.11
C ASP A 168 -6.90 1.69 -10.12
N GLY A 169 -7.97 2.14 -10.78
CA GLY A 169 -9.21 1.38 -10.90
C GLY A 169 -9.18 0.25 -11.92
N GLU A 170 -8.02 -0.04 -12.54
CA GLU A 170 -7.80 -1.13 -13.51
C GLU A 170 -8.83 -1.22 -14.65
N THR A 171 -9.48 -0.10 -14.99
CA THR A 171 -10.61 -0.04 -15.94
C THR A 171 -11.81 -0.93 -15.57
N GLY A 172 -11.91 -1.29 -14.29
CA GLY A 172 -12.92 -2.24 -13.77
C GLY A 172 -14.35 -1.69 -13.70
N ASN A 173 -14.55 -0.40 -14.01
CA ASN A 173 -15.83 0.32 -13.85
C ASN A 173 -16.36 0.31 -12.41
N GLY A 174 -15.44 0.35 -11.46
CA GLY A 174 -15.74 0.34 -10.04
C GLY A 174 -16.13 1.71 -9.47
N THR A 175 -16.24 1.75 -8.16
CA THR A 175 -16.57 2.96 -7.42
C THR A 175 -15.38 3.35 -6.54
N LEU A 176 -14.93 4.59 -6.67
CA LEU A 176 -14.08 5.24 -5.69
C LEU A 176 -14.96 6.05 -4.73
N THR A 177 -15.03 5.62 -3.48
CA THR A 177 -15.65 6.39 -2.40
C THR A 177 -14.56 7.16 -1.65
N VAL A 178 -14.82 8.42 -1.32
CA VAL A 178 -13.99 9.18 -0.40
C VAL A 178 -14.84 9.56 0.79
N THR A 179 -14.48 9.04 1.96
CA THR A 179 -15.20 9.32 3.21
C THR A 179 -14.52 10.50 3.91
N THR A 180 -15.24 11.62 4.03
CA THR A 180 -14.77 12.79 4.75
C THR A 180 -14.82 12.55 6.26
N PRO A 181 -13.91 13.15 7.07
CA PRO A 181 -14.02 13.08 8.52
C PRO A 181 -15.26 13.84 9.02
N ALA A 182 -15.73 13.49 10.21
CA ALA A 182 -16.85 14.14 10.83
C ALA A 182 -16.62 15.64 11.04
N GLY A 183 -17.69 16.45 10.87
CA GLY A 183 -17.68 17.91 10.96
C GLY A 183 -17.51 18.57 9.59
N ALA A 184 -17.78 19.87 9.52
CA ALA A 184 -17.75 20.63 8.28
C ALA A 184 -16.40 20.56 7.56
N THR A 185 -16.35 19.92 6.41
CA THR A 185 -15.16 19.84 5.56
C THR A 185 -15.40 20.46 4.17
N THR A 186 -14.31 20.79 3.51
CA THR A 186 -14.35 21.21 2.10
C THR A 186 -13.53 20.22 1.29
N THR A 187 -14.19 19.56 0.35
CA THR A 187 -13.55 18.63 -0.57
C THR A 187 -13.49 19.26 -1.96
N SER A 188 -12.32 19.25 -2.58
CA SER A 188 -12.16 19.65 -3.97
C SER A 188 -11.95 18.42 -4.86
N LEU A 189 -12.65 18.41 -6.00
CA LEU A 189 -12.47 17.43 -7.06
C LEU A 189 -11.98 18.14 -8.32
N THR A 190 -10.81 17.77 -8.80
CA THR A 190 -10.21 18.29 -10.03
C THR A 190 -10.14 17.15 -11.04
N PRO A 191 -10.87 17.21 -12.18
CA PRO A 191 -10.75 16.20 -13.22
C PRO A 191 -9.34 16.16 -13.81
N GLY A 192 -8.85 14.94 -14.07
CA GLY A 192 -7.58 14.71 -14.73
C GLY A 192 -7.63 14.90 -16.25
N ALA A 193 -6.56 14.52 -16.92
CA ALA A 193 -6.45 14.62 -18.38
C ALA A 193 -7.30 13.57 -19.12
N THR A 194 -7.61 12.45 -18.49
CA THR A 194 -8.50 11.41 -19.00
C THR A 194 -9.86 11.48 -18.32
N ILE A 195 -10.89 10.97 -18.99
CA ILE A 195 -12.29 11.07 -18.52
C ILE A 195 -12.52 10.33 -17.16
N ASP A 196 -11.67 9.39 -16.84
CA ASP A 196 -11.76 8.46 -15.69
C ASP A 196 -10.63 8.67 -14.67
N SER A 197 -10.08 9.89 -14.62
CA SER A 197 -9.02 10.28 -13.71
C SER A 197 -9.27 11.63 -13.03
N GLY A 198 -8.55 11.91 -11.96
CA GLY A 198 -8.62 13.18 -11.25
C GLY A 198 -7.89 13.18 -9.93
N ASP A 199 -8.01 14.32 -9.24
CA ASP A 199 -7.45 14.55 -7.92
C ASP A 199 -8.56 14.91 -6.94
N ILE A 200 -8.52 14.36 -5.75
CA ILE A 200 -9.44 14.67 -4.65
C ILE A 200 -8.62 15.14 -3.46
N GLN A 201 -8.99 16.32 -2.94
CA GLN A 201 -8.38 16.89 -1.76
C GLN A 201 -9.45 17.19 -0.72
N VAL A 202 -9.38 16.55 0.43
CA VAL A 202 -10.25 16.81 1.59
C VAL A 202 -9.55 17.78 2.54
N ALA A 203 -9.99 19.03 2.56
CA ALA A 203 -9.36 20.09 3.35
C ALA A 203 -7.83 20.14 3.14
N SER A 204 -7.05 20.03 4.22
CA SER A 204 -5.58 19.93 4.18
C SER A 204 -5.07 18.53 4.54
N LEU A 205 -5.93 17.52 4.45
CA LEU A 205 -5.57 16.14 4.76
C LEU A 205 -4.83 15.50 3.57
N LEU A 206 -4.41 14.26 3.73
CA LEU A 206 -3.80 13.47 2.67
C LEU A 206 -4.69 13.47 1.42
N GLY A 207 -4.12 13.83 0.27
CA GLY A 207 -4.81 13.86 -1.01
C GLY A 207 -4.82 12.49 -1.68
N LEU A 208 -5.73 12.31 -2.64
CA LEU A 208 -5.81 11.13 -3.48
C LEU A 208 -5.86 11.53 -4.95
N THR A 209 -4.93 11.02 -5.73
CA THR A 209 -5.02 11.00 -7.20
C THR A 209 -5.59 9.66 -7.63
N PHE A 210 -6.43 9.63 -8.66
CA PHE A 210 -6.99 8.40 -9.18
C PHE A 210 -6.97 8.35 -10.71
N GLY A 211 -6.95 7.14 -11.25
CA GLY A 211 -7.03 6.89 -12.69
C GLY A 211 -7.70 5.56 -13.00
N ASN A 212 -7.96 5.35 -14.29
CA ASN A 212 -8.45 4.07 -14.82
C ASN A 212 -9.72 3.53 -14.14
N LEU A 213 -10.63 4.41 -13.66
CA LEU A 213 -11.90 3.97 -13.08
C LEU A 213 -12.80 3.26 -14.10
N GLY A 214 -12.52 3.45 -15.40
CA GLY A 214 -13.30 2.89 -16.50
C GLY A 214 -14.47 3.77 -16.93
N ALA A 215 -15.06 3.45 -18.08
CA ALA A 215 -16.06 4.29 -18.75
C ALA A 215 -17.37 4.49 -17.96
N THR A 216 -17.68 3.62 -17.02
CA THR A 216 -18.85 3.71 -16.14
C THR A 216 -18.48 3.77 -14.67
N GLY A 217 -17.18 3.93 -14.36
CA GLY A 217 -16.70 4.13 -13.01
C GLY A 217 -17.27 5.42 -12.39
N SER A 218 -17.30 5.47 -11.08
CA SER A 218 -17.88 6.60 -10.35
C SER A 218 -17.03 7.03 -9.16
N VAL A 219 -17.11 8.32 -8.85
CA VAL A 219 -16.59 8.88 -7.60
C VAL A 219 -17.76 9.24 -6.70
N VAL A 220 -17.73 8.80 -5.46
CA VAL A 220 -18.73 9.07 -4.43
C VAL A 220 -18.03 9.80 -3.28
N LEU A 221 -18.60 10.91 -2.83
CA LEU A 221 -18.20 11.56 -1.58
C LEU A 221 -19.21 11.15 -0.51
N ASP A 222 -18.71 10.61 0.58
CA ASP A 222 -19.49 10.11 1.70
C ASP A 222 -19.07 10.88 2.98
N ASP A 223 -20.03 11.40 3.70
CA ASP A 223 -19.79 12.13 4.93
C ASP A 223 -19.85 11.13 6.11
N ALA A 224 -18.81 11.14 6.95
CA ALA A 224 -18.73 10.23 8.10
C ALA A 224 -19.79 10.53 9.18
N ASP A 225 -20.42 11.71 9.16
CA ASP A 225 -21.49 12.05 10.08
C ASP A 225 -22.81 12.38 9.33
N ALA A 226 -23.88 12.53 10.06
CA ALA A 226 -25.20 12.79 9.48
C ALA A 226 -25.54 14.29 9.42
N VAL A 227 -24.58 15.17 9.63
CA VAL A 227 -24.76 16.62 9.65
C VAL A 227 -24.33 17.18 8.30
N ALA A 228 -25.29 17.61 7.48
CA ALA A 228 -25.05 18.07 6.11
C ALA A 228 -24.38 19.47 6.10
N ASP A 229 -23.11 19.56 6.44
CA ASP A 229 -22.33 20.81 6.46
C ASP A 229 -21.06 20.76 5.58
N ASP A 230 -20.83 19.66 4.86
CA ASP A 230 -19.74 19.50 3.91
C ASP A 230 -19.95 20.31 2.63
N THR A 231 -18.85 20.78 2.07
CA THR A 231 -18.82 21.54 0.83
C THR A 231 -18.00 20.81 -0.24
N LEU A 232 -18.63 20.52 -1.38
CA LEU A 232 -17.92 20.06 -2.58
C LEU A 232 -17.57 21.24 -3.50
N VAL A 233 -16.31 21.36 -3.85
CA VAL A 233 -15.79 22.29 -4.86
C VAL A 233 -15.34 21.47 -6.08
N TYR A 234 -16.08 21.60 -7.17
CA TYR A 234 -15.66 21.02 -8.46
C TYR A 234 -14.83 22.05 -9.25
N ILE A 235 -13.58 21.69 -9.55
CA ILE A 235 -12.65 22.56 -10.27
C ILE A 235 -12.60 22.08 -11.73
N GLY A 236 -13.50 22.59 -12.59
CA GLY A 236 -13.52 22.21 -14.00
C GLY A 236 -12.24 22.63 -14.73
N SER A 237 -11.79 21.83 -15.68
CA SER A 237 -10.75 22.21 -16.63
C SER A 237 -11.31 23.28 -17.56
N GLY A 238 -10.72 24.49 -17.55
CA GLY A 238 -11.07 25.59 -18.46
C GLY A 238 -10.64 25.33 -19.90
#